data_56a051ed88d5c96a63d42aa2723705a8
#
_entry.id   56a051ed88d5c96a63d42aa2723705a8
#
_cell.length_a   1.000
_cell.length_b   1.000
_cell.length_c   1.000
_cell.angle_alpha   90.00
_cell.angle_beta   90.00
_cell.angle_gamma   90.00
#
_symmetry.space_group_name_H-M   'P 1'
#
loop_
_entity.id
_entity.type
_entity.pdbx_description
1 polymer ?
#
loop_
_entity_poly.entity_id
_entity_poly.type
_entity_poly.pdbx_seq_one_letter_code
_entity_poly.pdbx_strand_id
1 'polypeptide(L)'
;FHMNDKKDKKQVTNKIEQAVSSMLTRLNLPFKEQVTVDKYTVDFLVDDKYIVECFGDFWHCNPQQYTSSYYNKGKKKTAEEIWQRDKERKEKFEQLGYKFLCVWESDIRKDPKIVKSKIKRYIKLDG
;
A
#
# COMPACT_ATOMS: atom_id res chain seq x y z
N PHE A 1 0.83 -25.12 5.99
CA PHE A 1 -0.32 -25.03 5.45
C PHE A 1 -0.98 -23.71 5.66
N HIS A 2 -2.21 -23.56 5.39
CA HIS A 2 -2.82 -22.25 5.18
C HIS A 2 -2.64 -21.23 6.29
N MET A 3 -2.69 -21.65 7.56
CA MET A 3 -2.54 -20.70 8.65
C MET A 3 -1.14 -20.13 8.77
N ASN A 4 -0.13 -20.96 8.52
CA ASN A 4 1.26 -20.49 8.57
C ASN A 4 1.54 -19.50 7.45
N ASP A 5 1.03 -19.78 6.24
CA ASP A 5 1.18 -18.87 5.11
C ASP A 5 0.56 -17.50 5.39
N LYS A 6 -0.64 -17.48 5.95
CA LYS A 6 -1.31 -16.22 6.30
C LYS A 6 -0.54 -15.46 7.36
N LYS A 7 -0.04 -16.17 8.37
CA LYS A 7 0.73 -15.56 9.44
C LYS A 7 2.03 -14.96 8.94
N ASP A 8 2.74 -15.71 8.09
CA ASP A 8 4.01 -15.24 7.54
C ASP A 8 3.81 -14.01 6.67
N LYS A 9 2.78 -14.01 5.82
CA LYS A 9 2.47 -12.87 4.96
C LYS A 9 2.03 -11.66 5.77
N LYS A 10 1.30 -11.86 6.85
CA LYS A 10 0.92 -10.78 7.75
C LYS A 10 2.14 -10.17 8.44
N GLN A 11 3.11 -10.99 8.87
CA GLN A 11 4.35 -10.48 9.46
C GLN A 11 5.16 -9.67 8.47
N VAL A 12 5.23 -10.11 7.22
CA VAL A 12 5.89 -9.37 6.14
C VAL A 12 5.22 -8.01 5.94
N THR A 13 3.88 -7.98 5.91
CA THR A 13 3.12 -6.74 5.78
C THR A 13 3.42 -5.78 6.92
N ASN A 14 3.48 -6.29 8.15
CA ASN A 14 3.79 -5.46 9.32
C ASN A 14 5.18 -4.84 9.23
N LYS A 15 6.17 -5.59 8.73
CA LYS A 15 7.53 -5.06 8.55
C LYS A 15 7.56 -3.97 7.49
N ILE A 16 6.79 -4.13 6.43
CA ILE A 16 6.69 -3.12 5.38
C ILE A 16 6.05 -1.84 5.93
N GLU A 17 4.98 -1.98 6.70
CA GLU A 17 4.33 -0.85 7.33
C GLU A 17 5.27 -0.14 8.30
N GLN A 18 6.06 -0.88 9.09
CA GLN A 18 7.06 -0.30 9.97
C GLN A 18 8.12 0.48 9.21
N ALA A 19 8.55 -0.03 8.06
CA ALA A 19 9.52 0.66 7.23
C ALA A 19 8.97 1.99 6.73
N VAL A 20 7.72 2.00 6.26
CA VAL A 20 7.08 3.23 5.78
C VAL A 20 6.85 4.22 6.93
N SER A 21 6.45 3.73 8.10
CA SER A 21 6.29 4.56 9.29
C SER A 21 7.61 5.28 9.62
N SER A 22 8.73 4.55 9.57
CA SER A 22 10.06 5.13 9.79
C SER A 22 10.40 6.18 8.74
N MET A 23 10.07 5.93 7.47
CA MET A 23 10.31 6.90 6.40
C MET A 23 9.54 8.20 6.64
N LEU A 24 8.25 8.09 6.99
CA LEU A 24 7.42 9.26 7.25
C LEU A 24 7.93 10.05 8.45
N THR A 25 8.36 9.36 9.49
CA THR A 25 8.95 10.01 10.67
C THR A 25 10.22 10.77 10.29
N ARG A 26 11.10 10.17 9.51
CA ARG A 26 12.35 10.81 9.08
C ARG A 26 12.12 11.99 8.14
N LEU A 27 11.01 11.98 7.42
CA LEU A 27 10.62 13.10 6.56
C LEU A 27 9.92 14.22 7.33
N ASN A 28 9.71 14.04 8.63
CA ASN A 28 9.00 15.01 9.48
C ASN A 28 7.58 15.30 8.98
N LEU A 29 6.91 14.28 8.47
CA LEU A 29 5.54 14.43 7.99
C LEU A 29 4.57 13.99 9.09
N PRO A 30 3.53 14.78 9.38
CA PRO A 30 2.51 14.36 10.34
C PRO A 30 1.67 13.25 9.73
N PHE A 31 1.50 12.14 10.44
CA PHE A 31 0.72 11.02 9.92
C PHE A 31 0.04 10.24 11.03
N LYS A 32 -1.02 9.53 10.64
CA LYS A 32 -1.73 8.59 11.50
C LYS A 32 -1.73 7.23 10.82
N GLU A 33 -1.69 6.17 11.62
CA GLU A 33 -1.69 4.80 11.12
C GLU A 33 -3.04 4.16 11.35
N GLN A 34 -3.44 3.26 10.43
CA GLN A 34 -4.65 2.46 10.53
C GLN A 34 -5.88 3.34 10.80
N VAL A 35 -6.11 4.28 9.91
CA VAL A 35 -7.20 5.25 10.03
C VAL A 35 -8.37 4.82 9.19
N THR A 36 -9.58 5.01 9.72
CA THR A 36 -10.81 4.77 8.96
C THR A 36 -11.13 6.00 8.11
N VAL A 37 -11.19 5.80 6.80
CA VAL A 37 -11.60 6.81 5.83
C VAL A 37 -12.82 6.25 5.12
N ASP A 38 -13.97 6.89 5.28
CA ASP A 38 -15.25 6.36 4.84
C ASP A 38 -15.47 4.98 5.50
N LYS A 39 -15.64 3.92 4.72
CA LYS A 39 -15.77 2.55 5.24
C LYS A 39 -14.48 1.74 5.18
N TYR A 40 -13.38 2.36 4.75
CA TYR A 40 -12.12 1.68 4.56
C TYR A 40 -11.13 2.00 5.68
N THR A 41 -10.29 1.02 6.02
CA THR A 41 -9.15 1.27 6.89
C THR A 41 -7.92 1.42 6.01
N VAL A 42 -7.22 2.53 6.14
CA VAL A 42 -6.00 2.81 5.36
C VAL A 42 -4.77 2.68 6.24
N ASP A 43 -3.64 2.30 5.62
CA ASP A 43 -2.41 2.08 6.38
C ASP A 43 -1.89 3.39 6.97
N PHE A 44 -1.84 4.45 6.19
CA PHE A 44 -1.35 5.75 6.63
C PHE A 44 -2.18 6.88 6.03
N LEU A 45 -2.51 7.84 6.87
CA LEU A 45 -3.07 9.11 6.42
C LEU A 45 -2.07 10.20 6.78
N VAL A 46 -1.47 10.82 5.78
CA VAL A 46 -0.40 11.80 5.94
C VAL A 46 -0.96 13.19 5.70
N ASP A 47 -0.71 14.09 6.67
CA ASP A 47 -1.15 15.49 6.60
C ASP A 47 -2.65 15.63 6.31
N ASP A 48 -3.44 14.69 6.83
CA ASP A 48 -4.90 14.62 6.65
C ASP A 48 -5.36 14.64 5.19
N LYS A 49 -4.46 14.41 4.24
CA LYS A 49 -4.75 14.54 2.82
C LYS A 49 -4.26 13.39 1.96
N TYR A 50 -3.13 12.79 2.32
CA TYR A 50 -2.49 11.77 1.50
C TYR A 50 -2.67 10.40 2.12
N ILE A 51 -3.30 9.50 1.38
CA ILE A 51 -3.41 8.10 1.78
C ILE A 51 -2.21 7.36 1.19
N VAL A 52 -1.44 6.70 2.05
CA VAL A 52 -0.33 5.86 1.63
C VAL A 52 -0.65 4.43 2.05
N GLU A 53 -0.71 3.52 1.08
CA GLU A 53 -0.98 2.12 1.35
C GLU A 53 0.19 1.24 0.93
N CYS A 54 0.50 0.26 1.78
CA CYS A 54 1.57 -0.71 1.55
C CYS A 54 0.97 -1.92 0.85
N PHE A 55 1.41 -2.19 -0.38
CA PHE A 55 0.90 -3.29 -1.17
C PHE A 55 1.86 -4.47 -1.12
N GLY A 56 1.42 -5.57 -0.48
CA GLY A 56 2.15 -6.83 -0.53
C GLY A 56 2.06 -7.41 -1.94
N ASP A 57 3.19 -7.89 -2.46
CA ASP A 57 3.27 -8.36 -3.85
C ASP A 57 2.29 -9.50 -4.13
N PHE A 58 2.16 -10.43 -3.20
CA PHE A 58 1.24 -11.55 -3.36
C PHE A 58 -0.22 -11.11 -3.26
N TRP A 59 -0.57 -10.37 -2.21
CA TRP A 59 -1.97 -10.03 -1.92
C TRP A 59 -2.58 -9.08 -2.94
N HIS A 60 -1.76 -8.23 -3.56
CA HIS A 60 -2.20 -7.29 -4.59
C HIS A 60 -1.75 -7.71 -5.99
N CYS A 61 -1.16 -8.89 -6.12
CA CYS A 61 -0.68 -9.43 -7.39
C CYS A 61 0.14 -8.40 -8.17
N ASN A 62 1.31 -8.03 -7.62
CA ASN A 62 2.16 -7.04 -8.26
C ASN A 62 2.30 -7.32 -9.75
N PRO A 63 1.90 -6.38 -10.63
CA PRO A 63 1.90 -6.62 -12.08
C PRO A 63 3.26 -6.95 -12.66
N GLN A 64 4.35 -6.63 -11.97
CA GLN A 64 5.68 -7.01 -12.40
C GLN A 64 5.99 -8.48 -12.15
N GLN A 65 5.19 -9.15 -11.30
CA GLN A 65 5.42 -10.53 -10.90
C GLN A 65 4.30 -11.48 -11.33
N TYR A 66 3.11 -10.97 -11.56
CA TYR A 66 1.92 -11.78 -11.87
C TYR A 66 1.25 -11.29 -13.15
N THR A 67 0.74 -12.24 -13.92
CA THR A 67 -0.06 -11.93 -15.10
C THR A 67 -1.51 -11.70 -14.72
N SER A 68 -2.29 -11.09 -15.60
CA SER A 68 -3.71 -10.78 -15.34
C SER A 68 -4.54 -12.02 -15.05
N SER A 69 -4.18 -13.16 -15.63
CA SER A 69 -4.93 -14.41 -15.49
C SER A 69 -4.51 -15.23 -14.27
N TYR A 70 -3.47 -14.82 -13.56
CA TYR A 70 -3.03 -15.55 -12.37
C TYR A 70 -4.15 -15.60 -11.33
N TYR A 71 -4.46 -16.81 -10.83
CA TYR A 71 -5.49 -16.99 -9.82
C TYR A 71 -4.87 -16.98 -8.42
N ASN A 72 -5.21 -15.96 -7.64
CA ASN A 72 -4.72 -15.84 -6.27
C ASN A 72 -5.63 -16.64 -5.33
N LYS A 73 -5.14 -17.76 -4.85
CA LYS A 73 -5.91 -18.64 -3.97
C LYS A 73 -6.23 -18.02 -2.62
N GLY A 74 -5.38 -17.13 -2.14
CA GLY A 74 -5.61 -16.43 -0.88
C GLY A 74 -6.80 -15.50 -0.94
N LYS A 75 -6.96 -14.80 -2.06
CA LYS A 75 -8.08 -13.88 -2.27
C LYS A 75 -9.23 -14.52 -3.04
N LYS A 76 -9.01 -15.69 -3.62
CA LYS A 76 -9.99 -16.39 -4.47
C LYS A 76 -10.44 -15.53 -5.64
N LYS A 77 -9.49 -14.86 -6.28
CA LYS A 77 -9.71 -13.95 -7.40
C LYS A 77 -8.52 -14.01 -8.35
N THR A 78 -8.76 -13.66 -9.61
CA THR A 78 -7.66 -13.45 -10.55
C THR A 78 -6.95 -12.12 -10.24
N ALA A 79 -5.71 -12.01 -10.72
CA ALA A 79 -4.96 -10.76 -10.57
C ALA A 79 -5.74 -9.59 -11.17
N GLU A 80 -6.36 -9.79 -12.34
CA GLU A 80 -7.16 -8.76 -12.98
C GLU A 80 -8.30 -8.26 -12.09
N GLU A 81 -8.99 -9.18 -11.43
CA GLU A 81 -10.07 -8.82 -10.51
C GLU A 81 -9.54 -8.05 -9.29
N ILE A 82 -8.37 -8.45 -8.78
CA ILE A 82 -7.73 -7.76 -7.66
C ILE A 82 -7.35 -6.34 -8.07
N TRP A 83 -6.72 -6.19 -9.24
CA TRP A 83 -6.32 -4.87 -9.75
C TRP A 83 -7.53 -3.96 -9.96
N GLN A 84 -8.63 -4.51 -10.44
CA GLN A 84 -9.84 -3.73 -10.65
C GLN A 84 -10.40 -3.22 -9.33
N ARG A 85 -10.41 -4.04 -8.29
CA ARG A 85 -10.87 -3.64 -6.96
C ARG A 85 -9.94 -2.58 -6.35
N ASP A 86 -8.63 -2.74 -6.52
CA ASP A 86 -7.67 -1.75 -6.03
C ASP A 86 -7.85 -0.41 -6.74
N LYS A 87 -8.12 -0.45 -8.03
CA LYS A 87 -8.40 0.75 -8.81
C LYS A 87 -9.67 1.47 -8.34
N GLU A 88 -10.74 0.71 -8.11
CA GLU A 88 -12.00 1.26 -7.61
C GLU A 88 -11.84 1.90 -6.24
N ARG A 89 -11.06 1.25 -5.38
CA ARG A 89 -10.75 1.79 -4.05
C ARG A 89 -9.99 3.11 -4.14
N LYS A 90 -8.97 3.17 -4.99
CA LYS A 90 -8.21 4.40 -5.22
C LYS A 90 -9.11 5.51 -5.74
N GLU A 91 -9.96 5.20 -6.73
CA GLU A 91 -10.87 6.18 -7.30
C GLU A 91 -11.85 6.72 -6.27
N LYS A 92 -12.32 5.85 -5.36
CA LYS A 92 -13.21 6.27 -4.29
C LYS A 92 -12.53 7.28 -3.36
N PHE A 93 -11.28 7.02 -2.97
CA PHE A 93 -10.54 7.97 -2.13
C PHE A 93 -10.35 9.30 -2.86
N GLU A 94 -10.04 9.26 -4.15
CA GLU A 94 -9.86 10.48 -4.94
C GLU A 94 -11.15 11.27 -5.05
N GLN A 95 -12.28 10.60 -5.21
CA GLN A 95 -13.60 11.24 -5.20
C GLN A 95 -13.90 11.93 -3.87
N LEU A 96 -13.40 11.38 -2.78
CA LEU A 96 -13.57 11.96 -1.45
C LEU A 96 -12.60 13.11 -1.18
N GLY A 97 -11.71 13.43 -2.11
CA GLY A 97 -10.79 14.55 -2.00
C GLY A 97 -9.40 14.19 -1.50
N TYR A 98 -9.11 12.90 -1.34
CA TYR A 98 -7.78 12.46 -0.89
C TYR A 98 -6.86 12.22 -2.08
N LYS A 99 -5.55 12.32 -1.84
CA LYS A 99 -4.52 11.85 -2.77
C LYS A 99 -4.15 10.42 -2.37
N PHE A 100 -3.73 9.60 -3.32
CA PHE A 100 -3.46 8.20 -3.05
C PHE A 100 -2.11 7.78 -3.61
N LEU A 101 -1.32 7.10 -2.80
CA LEU A 101 -0.04 6.52 -3.20
C LEU A 101 0.05 5.11 -2.64
N CYS A 102 0.33 4.13 -3.50
CA CYS A 102 0.67 2.81 -3.04
C CYS A 102 2.17 2.59 -3.13
N VAL A 103 2.72 1.86 -2.17
CA VAL A 103 4.13 1.47 -2.18
C VAL A 103 4.21 -0.05 -2.13
N TRP A 104 5.01 -0.63 -3.02
CA TRP A 104 5.10 -2.08 -3.15
C TRP A 104 6.15 -2.67 -2.23
N GLU A 105 5.84 -3.83 -1.68
CA GLU A 105 6.72 -4.61 -0.82
C GLU A 105 8.11 -4.81 -1.44
N SER A 106 8.15 -5.24 -2.71
CA SER A 106 9.42 -5.49 -3.39
C SER A 106 10.26 -4.23 -3.54
N ASP A 107 9.64 -3.08 -3.79
CA ASP A 107 10.35 -1.81 -3.90
C ASP A 107 10.96 -1.40 -2.56
N ILE A 108 10.21 -1.57 -1.49
CA ILE A 108 10.69 -1.25 -0.13
C ILE A 108 11.89 -2.13 0.24
N ARG A 109 11.83 -3.41 -0.10
CA ARG A 109 12.92 -4.34 0.18
C ARG A 109 14.15 -4.07 -0.66
N LYS A 110 13.93 -3.74 -1.94
CA LYS A 110 15.03 -3.53 -2.89
C LYS A 110 15.78 -2.23 -2.60
N ASP A 111 15.05 -1.14 -2.39
CA ASP A 111 15.68 0.15 -2.17
C ASP A 111 14.75 1.09 -1.39
N PRO A 112 14.79 1.01 -0.06
CA PRO A 112 13.93 1.86 0.77
C PRO A 112 14.22 3.35 0.59
N LYS A 113 15.44 3.73 0.20
CA LYS A 113 15.78 5.14 -0.02
C LYS A 113 15.04 5.72 -1.21
N ILE A 114 14.90 4.93 -2.28
CA ILE A 114 14.15 5.36 -3.45
C ILE A 114 12.66 5.53 -3.10
N VAL A 115 12.12 4.60 -2.34
CA VAL A 115 10.71 4.68 -1.89
C VAL A 115 10.50 5.93 -1.05
N LYS A 116 11.40 6.21 -0.10
CA LYS A 116 11.32 7.41 0.73
C LYS A 116 11.35 8.67 -0.14
N SER A 117 12.21 8.71 -1.14
CA SER A 117 12.30 9.84 -2.08
C SER A 117 11.01 10.02 -2.88
N LYS A 118 10.39 8.92 -3.30
CA LYS A 118 9.10 8.98 -4.00
C LYS A 118 8.00 9.55 -3.13
N ILE A 119 7.92 9.12 -1.89
CA ILE A 119 6.93 9.63 -0.95
C ILE A 119 7.13 11.13 -0.74
N LYS A 120 8.36 11.54 -0.50
CA LYS A 120 8.70 12.94 -0.30
C LYS A 120 8.29 13.78 -1.51
N ARG A 121 8.65 13.32 -2.70
CA ARG A 121 8.34 14.04 -3.94
C ARG A 121 6.83 14.14 -4.16
N TYR A 122 6.13 13.04 -3.95
CA TYR A 122 4.69 13.00 -4.15
C TYR A 122 3.98 14.01 -3.25
N ILE A 123 4.34 14.05 -1.99
CA ILE A 123 3.68 14.91 -1.01
C ILE A 123 4.09 16.37 -1.19
N LYS A 124 5.38 16.65 -1.44
CA LYS A 124 5.86 18.02 -1.58
C LYS A 124 5.44 18.70 -2.88
N LEU A 125 5.37 17.96 -3.98
CA LEU A 125 4.97 18.55 -5.26
C LEU A 125 3.50 18.96 -5.27
N ASP A 126 2.69 18.28 -4.48
CA ASP A 126 1.27 18.61 -4.39
C ASP A 126 1.00 19.75 -3.41
N GLY A 127 1.88 19.91 -2.46
CA GLY A 127 1.78 20.97 -1.45
C GLY A 127 2.49 22.22 -1.88
#